data_a74a05ccf7d23ebbb5bfed7008f47157
#
_entry.id   a74a05ccf7d23ebbb5bfed7008f47157
#
_cell.length_a   1.000
_cell.length_b   1.000
_cell.length_c   1.000
_cell.angle_alpha   90.00
_cell.angle_beta   90.00
_cell.angle_gamma   90.00
#
_symmetry.space_group_name_H-M   'P 1'
#
loop_
_entity.id
_entity.type
_entity.pdbx_description
1 polymer ?
#
loop_
_entity_poly.entity_id
_entity_poly.type
_entity_poly.pdbx_seq_one_letter_code
_entity_poly.pdbx_strand_id
1 'polypeptide(L)'
;MTTVAQAIDRIRGLAQTAARVDAELDKRHGIDPKLGMNYFDPKSIARRQETNSEDVKLAQYLNGFDIETLRRIEALMYSGRNGTPTIDERDDLRKTHPTKDDVVRTIMEKRVSFDAYFDRGLDRAKADGIDLDTF
;
A
#
# COMPACT_ATOMS: atom_id res chain seq x y z
N MET A 1 8.79 20.15 3.32
CA MET A 1 8.22 19.05 4.11
C MET A 1 7.15 18.37 3.29
N THR A 2 7.16 17.05 3.22
CA THR A 2 6.19 16.28 2.44
C THR A 2 4.85 16.19 3.17
N THR A 3 3.76 16.60 2.50
CA THR A 3 2.41 16.44 3.02
C THR A 3 1.93 15.00 2.86
N VAL A 4 0.89 14.61 3.61
CA VAL A 4 0.26 13.29 3.46
C VAL A 4 -0.26 13.08 2.03
N ALA A 5 -0.88 14.10 1.43
CA ALA A 5 -1.35 14.02 0.04
C ALA A 5 -0.20 13.77 -0.94
N GLN A 6 0.91 14.48 -0.80
CA GLN A 6 2.11 14.27 -1.63
C GLN A 6 2.70 12.87 -1.43
N ALA A 7 2.76 12.41 -0.19
CA ALA A 7 3.22 11.06 0.13
C ALA A 7 2.35 9.99 -0.55
N ILE A 8 1.03 10.14 -0.50
CA ILE A 8 0.09 9.21 -1.15
C ILE A 8 0.30 9.19 -2.67
N ASP A 9 0.46 10.35 -3.30
CA ASP A 9 0.75 10.41 -4.74
C ASP A 9 2.04 9.67 -5.09
N ARG A 10 3.08 9.84 -4.29
CA ARG A 10 4.36 9.14 -4.50
C ARG A 10 4.23 7.63 -4.28
N ILE A 11 3.52 7.21 -3.25
CA ILE A 11 3.22 5.80 -2.95
C ILE A 11 2.48 5.15 -4.11
N ARG A 12 1.46 5.82 -4.65
CA ARG A 12 0.69 5.31 -5.79
C ARG A 12 1.58 5.15 -7.03
N GLY A 13 2.43 6.12 -7.32
CA GLY A 13 3.37 6.04 -8.43
C GLY A 13 4.37 4.89 -8.30
N LEU A 14 4.94 4.70 -7.11
CA LEU A 14 5.84 3.59 -6.84
C LEU A 14 5.13 2.22 -6.95
N ALA A 15 3.89 2.13 -6.47
CA ALA A 15 3.09 0.91 -6.57
C ALA A 15 2.74 0.57 -8.03
N GLN A 16 2.43 1.57 -8.86
CA GLN A 16 2.18 1.37 -10.28
C GLN A 16 3.42 0.84 -11.02
N THR A 17 4.58 1.39 -10.71
CA THR A 17 5.85 0.90 -11.27
C THR A 17 6.14 -0.52 -10.82
N ALA A 18 5.92 -0.84 -9.54
CA ALA A 18 6.08 -2.19 -9.02
C ALA A 18 5.14 -3.18 -9.71
N ALA A 19 3.90 -2.79 -9.96
CA ALA A 19 2.94 -3.65 -10.67
C ALA A 19 3.39 -3.96 -12.11
N ARG A 20 3.97 -2.99 -12.81
CA ARG A 20 4.53 -3.22 -14.14
C ARG A 20 5.71 -4.20 -14.10
N VAL A 21 6.58 -4.07 -13.12
CA VAL A 21 7.71 -4.99 -12.92
C VAL A 21 7.21 -6.39 -12.58
N ASP A 22 6.21 -6.53 -11.73
CA ASP A 22 5.57 -7.82 -11.45
C ASP A 22 5.05 -8.49 -12.71
N ALA A 23 4.36 -7.74 -13.58
CA ALA A 23 3.84 -8.27 -14.84
C ALA A 23 4.96 -8.74 -15.77
N GLU A 24 6.07 -8.00 -15.83
CA GLU A 24 7.25 -8.38 -16.62
C GLU A 24 7.92 -9.64 -16.06
N LEU A 25 8.05 -9.75 -14.74
CA LEU A 25 8.60 -10.93 -14.07
C LEU A 25 7.72 -12.16 -14.29
N ASP A 26 6.40 -12.01 -14.15
CA ASP A 26 5.45 -13.09 -14.42
C ASP A 26 5.56 -13.58 -15.86
N LYS A 27 5.63 -12.67 -16.82
CA LYS A 27 5.81 -13.00 -18.23
C LYS A 27 7.13 -13.73 -18.49
N ARG A 28 8.23 -13.25 -17.88
CA ARG A 28 9.55 -13.87 -18.01
C ARG A 28 9.58 -15.30 -17.49
N HIS A 29 8.86 -15.57 -16.41
CA HIS A 29 8.75 -16.91 -15.81
C HIS A 29 7.62 -17.75 -16.41
N GLY A 30 6.88 -17.24 -17.40
CA GLY A 30 5.82 -17.96 -18.07
C GLY A 30 4.58 -18.19 -17.21
N ILE A 31 4.29 -17.28 -16.27
CA ILE A 31 3.10 -17.33 -15.43
C ILE A 31 1.94 -16.69 -16.18
N ASP A 32 0.83 -17.44 -16.34
CA ASP A 32 -0.39 -16.94 -16.95
C ASP A 32 -1.16 -16.08 -15.95
N PRO A 33 -1.41 -14.78 -16.24
CA PRO A 33 -2.15 -13.91 -15.34
C PRO A 33 -3.60 -14.36 -15.09
N LYS A 34 -4.18 -15.17 -16.00
CA LYS A 34 -5.55 -15.71 -15.83
C LYS A 34 -5.60 -16.89 -14.88
N LEU A 35 -4.55 -17.72 -14.86
CA LEU A 35 -4.47 -18.91 -14.03
C LEU A 35 -3.84 -18.62 -12.66
N GLY A 36 -3.12 -17.50 -12.56
CA GLY A 36 -2.41 -17.13 -11.36
C GLY A 36 -1.19 -17.99 -11.09
N MET A 37 -0.70 -17.90 -9.85
CA MET A 37 0.51 -18.57 -9.41
C MET A 37 0.18 -19.92 -8.76
N ASN A 38 0.72 -21.00 -9.28
CA ASN A 38 0.67 -22.31 -8.64
C ASN A 38 1.92 -22.46 -7.75
N TYR A 39 1.75 -22.52 -6.45
CA TYR A 39 2.86 -22.53 -5.49
C TYR A 39 3.78 -23.75 -5.60
N PHE A 40 3.32 -24.85 -6.20
CA PHE A 40 4.11 -26.07 -6.38
C PHE A 40 4.75 -26.18 -7.79
N ASP A 41 4.41 -25.26 -8.69
CA ASP A 41 4.99 -25.22 -10.04
C ASP A 41 6.40 -24.64 -9.95
N PRO A 42 7.43 -25.27 -10.62
CA PRO A 42 8.79 -24.74 -10.68
C PRO A 42 8.88 -23.30 -11.18
N LYS A 43 8.03 -22.90 -12.14
CA LYS A 43 7.96 -21.53 -12.66
C LYS A 43 7.56 -20.53 -11.58
N SER A 44 6.55 -20.88 -10.77
CA SER A 44 6.07 -20.05 -9.67
C SER A 44 7.10 -19.94 -8.55
N ILE A 45 7.82 -21.04 -8.25
CA ILE A 45 8.91 -21.04 -7.28
C ILE A 45 10.03 -20.09 -7.74
N ALA A 46 10.47 -20.20 -8.99
CA ALA A 46 11.50 -19.33 -9.54
C ALA A 46 11.07 -17.86 -9.54
N ARG A 47 9.82 -17.59 -9.91
CA ARG A 47 9.25 -16.22 -9.89
C ARG A 47 9.28 -15.61 -8.49
N ARG A 48 8.90 -16.37 -7.45
CA ARG A 48 8.87 -15.88 -6.07
C ARG A 48 10.26 -15.62 -5.50
N GLN A 49 11.29 -16.31 -5.99
CA GLN A 49 12.67 -16.09 -5.59
C GLN A 49 13.27 -14.82 -6.19
N GLU A 50 12.68 -14.30 -7.26
CA GLU A 50 13.14 -13.07 -7.90
C GLU A 50 12.51 -11.85 -7.24
N THR A 51 13.35 -11.00 -6.66
CA THR A 51 12.91 -9.80 -5.94
C THR A 51 12.49 -8.70 -6.92
N ASN A 52 11.33 -8.10 -6.67
CA ASN A 52 10.92 -6.87 -7.34
C ASN A 52 11.61 -5.68 -6.66
N SER A 53 12.60 -5.10 -7.34
CA SER A 53 13.37 -3.96 -6.80
C SER A 53 12.51 -2.72 -6.55
N GLU A 54 11.41 -2.56 -7.27
CA GLU A 54 10.48 -1.44 -7.08
C GLU A 54 9.67 -1.58 -5.79
N ASP A 55 9.36 -2.81 -5.36
CA ASP A 55 8.78 -3.05 -4.04
C ASP A 55 9.75 -2.64 -2.92
N VAL A 56 11.04 -2.91 -3.10
CA VAL A 56 12.06 -2.47 -2.14
C VAL A 56 12.09 -0.95 -2.04
N LYS A 57 12.01 -0.23 -3.15
CA LYS A 57 11.95 1.24 -3.17
C LYS A 57 10.71 1.76 -2.45
N LEU A 58 9.55 1.15 -2.67
CA LEU A 58 8.32 1.53 -1.98
C LEU A 58 8.44 1.33 -0.48
N ALA A 59 8.94 0.19 -0.04
CA ALA A 59 9.16 -0.09 1.38
C ALA A 59 10.15 0.90 2.01
N GLN A 60 11.23 1.21 1.33
CA GLN A 60 12.22 2.21 1.80
C GLN A 60 11.60 3.60 1.92
N TYR A 61 10.76 4.00 0.96
CA TYR A 61 10.06 5.28 1.02
C TYR A 61 9.15 5.35 2.24
N LEU A 62 8.35 4.31 2.49
CA LEU A 62 7.47 4.22 3.66
C LEU A 62 8.26 4.26 4.96
N ASN A 63 9.37 3.55 5.05
CA ASN A 63 10.21 3.52 6.25
C ASN A 63 10.87 4.87 6.58
N GLY A 64 10.88 5.82 5.65
CA GLY A 64 11.38 7.17 5.87
C GLY A 64 10.45 8.07 6.67
N PHE A 65 9.20 7.69 6.87
CA PHE A 65 8.22 8.47 7.64
C PHE A 65 8.18 8.05 9.10
N ASP A 66 7.73 8.96 9.97
CA ASP A 66 7.43 8.62 11.34
C ASP A 66 6.14 7.80 11.43
N ILE A 67 5.93 7.15 12.57
CA ILE A 67 4.78 6.25 12.74
C ILE A 67 3.44 6.99 12.64
N GLU A 68 3.36 8.23 13.11
CA GLU A 68 2.11 9.00 13.07
C GLU A 68 1.72 9.36 11.62
N THR A 69 2.68 9.76 10.80
CA THR A 69 2.44 10.01 9.38
C THR A 69 2.01 8.73 8.66
N LEU A 70 2.71 7.62 8.89
CA LEU A 70 2.35 6.32 8.33
C LEU A 70 0.95 5.89 8.75
N ARG A 71 0.57 6.15 10.00
CA ARG A 71 -0.75 5.80 10.51
C ARG A 71 -1.85 6.60 9.83
N ARG A 72 -1.61 7.88 9.54
CA ARG A 72 -2.54 8.69 8.74
C ARG A 72 -2.73 8.12 7.34
N ILE A 73 -1.65 7.73 6.70
CA ILE A 73 -1.69 7.09 5.38
C ILE A 73 -2.47 5.77 5.43
N GLU A 74 -2.16 4.92 6.40
CA GLU A 74 -2.85 3.65 6.62
C GLU A 74 -4.34 3.85 6.89
N ALA A 75 -4.69 4.81 7.74
CA ALA A 75 -6.08 5.11 8.08
C ALA A 75 -6.89 5.56 6.86
N LEU A 76 -6.31 6.39 5.98
CA LEU A 76 -6.95 6.80 4.73
C LEU A 76 -7.18 5.60 3.80
N MET A 77 -6.21 4.72 3.70
CA MET A 77 -6.31 3.51 2.89
C MET A 77 -7.44 2.59 3.40
N TYR A 78 -7.48 2.32 4.70
CA TYR A 78 -8.51 1.46 5.29
C TYR A 78 -9.89 2.10 5.32
N SER A 79 -9.99 3.42 5.51
CA SER A 79 -11.24 4.16 5.37
C SER A 79 -11.82 3.96 3.95
N GLY A 80 -10.99 4.02 2.94
CA GLY A 80 -11.39 3.76 1.57
C GLY A 80 -11.80 2.31 1.32
N ARG A 81 -11.09 1.36 1.93
CA ARG A 81 -11.40 -0.06 1.82
C ARG A 81 -12.73 -0.41 2.50
N ASN A 82 -12.93 0.07 3.72
CA ASN A 82 -14.01 -0.36 4.61
C ASN A 82 -15.24 0.55 4.57
N GLY A 83 -15.12 1.76 4.02
CA GLY A 83 -16.20 2.75 4.02
C GLY A 83 -16.50 3.34 5.39
N THR A 84 -15.54 3.30 6.31
CA THR A 84 -15.67 3.80 7.69
C THR A 84 -15.01 5.15 7.86
N PRO A 85 -15.39 5.96 8.88
CA PRO A 85 -14.76 7.25 9.15
C PRO A 85 -13.25 7.11 9.37
N THR A 86 -12.47 8.02 8.79
CA THR A 86 -11.00 7.99 8.85
C THR A 86 -10.47 8.01 10.28
N ILE A 87 -11.08 8.80 11.17
CA ILE A 87 -10.66 8.89 12.58
C ILE A 87 -10.88 7.56 13.31
N ASP A 88 -11.99 6.89 13.05
CA ASP A 88 -12.30 5.58 13.65
C ASP A 88 -11.29 4.53 13.20
N GLU A 89 -10.93 4.52 11.93
CA GLU A 89 -9.89 3.63 11.41
C GLU A 89 -8.54 3.92 12.06
N ARG A 90 -8.15 5.18 12.17
CA ARG A 90 -6.90 5.56 12.85
C ARG A 90 -6.84 5.02 14.28
N ASP A 91 -7.90 5.20 15.04
CA ASP A 91 -7.94 4.79 16.45
C ASP A 91 -7.89 3.26 16.59
N ASP A 92 -8.56 2.55 15.69
CA ASP A 92 -8.56 1.09 15.64
C ASP A 92 -7.19 0.53 15.26
N LEU A 93 -6.56 1.13 14.25
CA LEU A 93 -5.24 0.72 13.77
C LEU A 93 -4.13 0.95 14.82
N ARG A 94 -4.26 1.95 15.68
CA ARG A 94 -3.33 2.15 16.81
C ARG A 94 -3.29 0.94 17.74
N LYS A 95 -4.40 0.24 17.85
CA LYS A 95 -4.52 -0.95 18.71
C LYS A 95 -4.08 -2.23 17.99
N THR A 96 -4.42 -2.36 16.71
CA THR A 96 -4.21 -3.58 15.92
C THR A 96 -2.84 -3.63 15.24
N HIS A 97 -2.28 -2.47 14.87
CA HIS A 97 -0.96 -2.35 14.25
C HIS A 97 -0.09 -1.37 15.04
N PRO A 98 0.41 -1.77 16.22
CA PRO A 98 1.06 -0.82 17.14
C PRO A 98 2.46 -0.39 16.72
N THR A 99 3.15 -1.15 15.87
CA THR A 99 4.54 -0.85 15.49
C THR A 99 4.63 -0.28 14.07
N LYS A 100 5.71 0.44 13.79
CA LYS A 100 6.01 0.95 12.45
C LYS A 100 6.11 -0.18 11.43
N ASP A 101 6.75 -1.28 11.78
CA ASP A 101 6.89 -2.45 10.92
C ASP A 101 5.53 -3.05 10.56
N ASP A 102 4.60 -3.12 11.51
CA ASP A 102 3.23 -3.57 11.25
C ASP A 102 2.53 -2.67 10.23
N VAL A 103 2.66 -1.35 10.37
CA VAL A 103 2.03 -0.38 9.48
C VAL A 103 2.61 -0.49 8.07
N VAL A 104 3.92 -0.51 7.94
CA VAL A 104 4.60 -0.62 6.63
C VAL A 104 4.21 -1.93 5.94
N ARG A 105 4.25 -3.05 6.64
CA ARG A 105 3.86 -4.35 6.10
C ARG A 105 2.42 -4.34 5.61
N THR A 106 1.51 -3.80 6.40
CA THR A 106 0.09 -3.75 6.08
C THR A 106 -0.19 -2.88 4.85
N ILE A 107 0.46 -1.73 4.74
CA ILE A 107 0.36 -0.87 3.56
C ILE A 107 0.88 -1.62 2.32
N MET A 108 2.04 -2.26 2.42
CA MET A 108 2.64 -3.02 1.31
C MET A 108 1.73 -4.14 0.82
N GLU A 109 1.07 -4.85 1.72
CA GLU A 109 0.14 -5.93 1.37
C GLU A 109 -1.06 -5.48 0.53
N LYS A 110 -1.42 -4.21 0.60
CA LYS A 110 -2.56 -3.62 -0.11
C LYS A 110 -2.18 -2.87 -1.38
N ARG A 111 -0.92 -2.92 -1.81
CA ARG A 111 -0.41 -2.06 -2.89
C ARG A 111 -1.16 -2.20 -4.22
N VAL A 112 -1.69 -3.36 -4.54
CA VAL A 112 -2.45 -3.58 -5.78
C VAL A 112 -3.79 -2.84 -5.78
N SER A 113 -4.29 -2.44 -4.63
CA SER A 113 -5.58 -1.77 -4.46
C SER A 113 -5.45 -0.29 -4.07
N PHE A 114 -4.24 0.28 -4.10
CA PHE A 114 -4.00 1.65 -3.62
C PHE A 114 -4.89 2.67 -4.30
N ASP A 115 -5.03 2.62 -5.63
CA ASP A 115 -5.82 3.62 -6.35
C ASP A 115 -7.26 3.66 -5.86
N ALA A 116 -7.92 2.51 -5.78
CA ALA A 116 -9.29 2.43 -5.32
C ALA A 116 -9.44 2.85 -3.84
N TYR A 117 -8.55 2.35 -2.99
CA TYR A 117 -8.64 2.61 -1.55
C TYR A 117 -8.32 4.05 -1.20
N PHE A 118 -7.26 4.62 -1.76
CA PHE A 118 -6.89 6.01 -1.51
C PHE A 118 -7.88 6.99 -2.13
N ASP A 119 -8.41 6.74 -3.33
CA ASP A 119 -9.42 7.60 -3.92
C ASP A 119 -10.64 7.71 -3.00
N ARG A 120 -11.16 6.59 -2.54
CA ARG A 120 -12.32 6.58 -1.63
C ARG A 120 -12.00 7.16 -0.26
N GLY A 121 -10.81 6.84 0.28
CA GLY A 121 -10.38 7.34 1.59
C GLY A 121 -10.18 8.85 1.60
N LEU A 122 -9.55 9.40 0.57
CA LEU A 122 -9.36 10.85 0.42
C LEU A 122 -10.70 11.57 0.23
N ASP A 123 -11.60 11.01 -0.57
CA ASP A 123 -12.95 11.58 -0.75
C ASP A 123 -13.73 11.60 0.57
N ARG A 124 -13.66 10.53 1.33
CA ARG A 124 -14.30 10.44 2.65
C ARG A 124 -13.72 11.46 3.62
N ALA A 125 -12.41 11.58 3.71
CA ALA A 125 -11.75 12.54 4.59
C ALA A 125 -12.12 13.98 4.22
N LYS A 126 -12.18 14.29 2.92
CA LYS A 126 -12.61 15.61 2.43
C LYS A 126 -14.05 15.89 2.80
N ALA A 127 -14.96 14.94 2.62
CA ALA A 127 -16.37 15.08 2.99
C ALA A 127 -16.54 15.31 4.50
N ASP A 128 -15.70 14.71 5.33
CA ASP A 128 -15.72 14.83 6.79
C ASP A 128 -14.94 16.06 7.30
N GLY A 129 -14.35 16.87 6.41
CA GLY A 129 -13.60 18.07 6.78
C GLY A 129 -12.29 17.80 7.53
N ILE A 130 -11.66 16.66 7.29
CA ILE A 130 -10.44 16.25 8.00
C ILE A 130 -9.22 16.91 7.37
N ASP A 131 -8.36 17.49 8.21
CA ASP A 131 -7.01 17.91 7.81
C ASP A 131 -6.11 16.66 7.76
N LEU A 132 -5.63 16.33 6.54
CA LEU A 132 -4.84 15.12 6.29
C LEU A 132 -3.51 15.09 7.04
N ASP A 133 -2.96 16.24 7.39
CA ASP A 133 -1.62 16.34 8.01
C ASP A 133 -1.66 16.36 9.54
N THR A 134 -2.83 16.49 10.14
CA THR A 134 -2.94 16.71 11.59
C THR A 134 -3.92 15.80 12.33
N PHE A 135 -4.75 15.05 11.62
CA PHE A 135 -5.73 14.18 12.28
C PHE A 135 -5.15 13.04 13.09
#